data_0a970bc2695455f03135e2fe3fa532cc
#
_entry.id   0a970bc2695455f03135e2fe3fa532cc
#
_cell.length_a   1.000
_cell.length_b   1.000
_cell.length_c   1.000
_cell.angle_alpha   90.00
_cell.angle_beta   90.00
_cell.angle_gamma   90.00
#
_symmetry.space_group_name_H-M   'P 1'
#
loop_
_entity.id
_entity.type
_entity.pdbx_description
1 polymer ?
#
loop_
_entity_poly.entity_id
_entity_poly.type
_entity_poly.pdbx_seq_one_letter_code
_entity_poly.pdbx_strand_id
1 'polypeptide(L)'
;LDVRGLSRRLTQVNTQISIPMILSNKGYGLLWNNYGLVDFNPSDNNVTLKKNAEGGDVTEVNVTTTAGNKKERRESNVFEADVNIDKEGDYSFLLDVGQKMARKLNLEIDGHRLMNMENLWLRPTSSVIAHLSAGIHHIKSQLTNNDSPILYYHKVKDETVFRSPVSQSIDYTVF
;
A
#
# COMPACT_ATOMS: atom_id res chain seq x y z
N LEU A 1 3.62 -17.69 2.55
CA LEU A 1 3.50 -16.45 1.78
C LEU A 1 4.90 -15.92 1.51
N ASP A 2 5.31 -15.84 0.26
CA ASP A 2 6.59 -15.22 -0.12
C ASP A 2 6.42 -13.70 -0.12
N VAL A 3 7.19 -13.00 0.73
CA VAL A 3 7.15 -11.54 0.87
C VAL A 3 8.51 -10.90 0.54
N ARG A 4 9.42 -11.64 -0.12
CA ARG A 4 10.72 -11.10 -0.53
C ARG A 4 10.55 -9.87 -1.40
N GLY A 5 11.28 -8.82 -1.04
CA GLY A 5 11.29 -7.55 -1.75
C GLY A 5 9.99 -6.74 -1.69
N LEU A 6 8.89 -7.28 -1.12
CA LEU A 6 7.62 -6.57 -1.03
C LEU A 6 7.64 -5.56 0.11
N SER A 7 7.33 -4.30 -0.18
CA SER A 7 7.13 -3.28 0.85
C SER A 7 5.85 -3.52 1.65
N ARG A 8 5.94 -3.33 2.95
CA ARG A 8 4.77 -3.34 3.84
C ARG A 8 4.90 -2.25 4.89
N ARG A 9 3.81 -1.56 5.19
CA ARG A 9 3.67 -0.77 6.40
C ARG A 9 2.81 -1.56 7.37
N LEU A 10 3.41 -1.98 8.47
CA LEU A 10 2.77 -2.81 9.47
C LEU A 10 2.07 -1.90 10.46
N THR A 11 0.75 -1.87 10.39
CA THR A 11 -0.10 -1.04 11.25
C THR A 11 -1.12 -1.91 11.95
N GLN A 12 -1.52 -1.50 13.16
CA GLN A 12 -2.65 -2.07 13.86
C GLN A 12 -3.80 -1.07 13.79
N VAL A 13 -4.72 -1.30 12.88
CA VAL A 13 -5.89 -0.45 12.68
C VAL A 13 -7.14 -1.29 12.64
N ASN A 14 -8.09 -0.97 13.50
CA ASN A 14 -9.39 -1.59 13.59
C ASN A 14 -9.29 -3.14 13.75
N THR A 15 -9.65 -3.91 12.73
CA THR A 15 -9.64 -5.38 12.73
C THR A 15 -8.31 -6.00 12.27
N GLN A 16 -7.30 -5.18 12.03
CA GLN A 16 -6.01 -5.63 11.53
C GLN A 16 -4.99 -5.77 12.65
N ILE A 17 -4.37 -6.94 12.73
CA ILE A 17 -3.22 -7.22 13.60
C ILE A 17 -2.00 -7.45 12.71
N SER A 18 -0.90 -6.79 13.02
CA SER A 18 0.39 -6.97 12.35
C SER A 18 1.44 -7.36 13.36
N ILE A 19 2.02 -8.53 13.18
CA ILE A 19 3.13 -9.03 14.00
C ILE A 19 4.39 -8.95 13.11
N PRO A 20 5.39 -8.12 13.46
CA PRO A 20 6.60 -7.98 12.67
C PRO A 20 7.54 -9.17 12.93
N MET A 21 7.19 -10.31 12.39
CA MET A 21 7.92 -11.57 12.51
C MET A 21 8.14 -12.19 11.15
N ILE A 22 9.32 -12.71 10.91
CA ILE A 22 9.65 -13.51 9.74
C ILE A 22 10.18 -14.89 10.17
N LEU A 23 9.85 -15.89 9.37
CA LEU A 23 10.41 -17.23 9.45
C LEU A 23 11.14 -17.53 8.14
N SER A 24 12.37 -17.98 8.25
CA SER A 24 13.20 -18.37 7.11
C SER A 24 13.16 -19.89 6.91
N ASN A 25 13.11 -20.32 5.66
CA ASN A 25 13.32 -21.72 5.30
C ASN A 25 14.76 -22.22 5.56
N LYS A 26 15.65 -21.32 5.99
CA LYS A 26 17.01 -21.64 6.44
C LYS A 26 17.08 -22.02 7.92
N GLY A 27 15.95 -22.16 8.61
CA GLY A 27 15.86 -22.66 9.98
C GLY A 27 16.06 -21.60 11.08
N TYR A 28 15.79 -20.33 10.79
CA TYR A 28 15.77 -19.28 11.82
C TYR A 28 14.52 -18.40 11.72
N GLY A 29 14.18 -17.75 12.81
CA GLY A 29 13.15 -16.74 12.89
C GLY A 29 13.68 -15.42 13.43
N LEU A 30 13.03 -14.32 13.08
CA LEU A 30 13.27 -13.00 13.62
C LEU A 30 11.95 -12.38 14.07
N LEU A 31 11.87 -12.02 15.35
CA LEU A 31 10.81 -11.18 15.91
C LEU A 31 11.37 -9.78 16.10
N TRP A 32 10.78 -8.80 15.44
CA TRP A 32 11.09 -7.39 15.58
C TRP A 32 10.16 -6.78 16.62
N ASN A 33 10.59 -6.78 17.89
CA ASN A 33 9.76 -6.44 19.05
C ASN A 33 9.76 -4.93 19.31
N ASN A 34 9.23 -4.16 18.36
CA ASN A 34 9.11 -2.72 18.50
C ASN A 34 7.65 -2.28 18.49
N TYR A 35 7.28 -1.43 19.43
CA TYR A 35 5.97 -0.81 19.48
C TYR A 35 5.87 0.35 18.48
N GLY A 36 4.69 0.49 17.88
CA GLY A 36 4.41 1.56 16.94
C GLY A 36 4.55 1.14 15.48
N LEU A 37 4.85 2.11 14.62
CA LEU A 37 4.96 1.89 13.19
C LEU A 37 6.21 1.09 12.86
N VAL A 38 6.04 0.03 12.06
CA VAL A 38 7.13 -0.76 11.50
C VAL A 38 6.95 -0.85 9.99
N ASP A 39 7.99 -0.46 9.27
CA ASP A 39 8.07 -0.67 7.82
C ASP A 39 8.91 -1.93 7.53
N PHE A 40 8.43 -2.75 6.63
CA PHE A 40 9.11 -3.91 6.08
C PHE A 40 9.48 -3.62 4.63
N ASN A 41 10.76 -3.78 4.28
CA ASN A 41 11.33 -3.39 3.00
C ASN A 41 10.89 -1.98 2.57
N PRO A 42 11.20 -0.95 3.39
CA PRO A 42 10.76 0.41 3.13
C PRO A 42 11.39 0.97 1.85
N SER A 43 10.65 1.85 1.18
CA SER A 43 11.15 2.64 0.06
C SER A 43 11.33 4.09 0.46
N ASP A 44 12.41 4.70 -0.01
CA ASP A 44 12.65 6.14 0.15
C ASP A 44 12.19 6.93 -1.10
N ASN A 45 11.93 6.24 -2.23
CA ASN A 45 11.35 6.86 -3.42
C ASN A 45 9.83 6.90 -3.28
N ASN A 46 9.25 8.04 -3.60
CA ASN A 46 7.80 8.19 -3.62
C ASN A 46 7.35 9.22 -4.65
N VAL A 47 6.09 9.13 -5.02
CA VAL A 47 5.40 10.12 -5.84
C VAL A 47 3.99 10.33 -5.28
N THR A 48 3.58 11.59 -5.20
CA THR A 48 2.19 11.95 -4.85
C THR A 48 1.34 11.86 -6.11
N LEU A 49 0.28 11.07 -6.08
CA LEU A 49 -0.67 11.02 -7.18
C LEU A 49 -1.60 12.23 -7.10
N LYS A 50 -1.72 12.96 -8.21
CA LYS A 50 -2.56 14.16 -8.31
C LYS A 50 -3.94 13.79 -8.79
N LYS A 51 -4.94 14.42 -8.18
CA LYS A 51 -6.34 14.27 -8.57
C LYS A 51 -6.56 14.78 -10.00
N ASN A 52 -7.18 13.95 -10.84
CA ASN A 52 -7.63 14.37 -12.16
C ASN A 52 -8.93 15.18 -12.02
N ALA A 53 -8.95 16.39 -12.57
CA ALA A 53 -10.11 17.28 -12.46
C ALA A 53 -11.38 16.72 -13.12
N GLU A 54 -11.23 15.89 -14.15
CA GLU A 54 -12.33 15.30 -14.92
C GLU A 54 -12.63 13.85 -14.51
N GLY A 55 -11.84 13.29 -13.57
CA GLY A 55 -11.91 11.88 -13.15
C GLY A 55 -12.95 11.58 -12.07
N GLY A 56 -13.79 12.53 -11.71
CA GLY A 56 -14.80 12.36 -10.67
C GLY A 56 -15.95 11.44 -11.11
N ASP A 57 -16.33 10.51 -10.22
CA ASP A 57 -17.47 9.62 -10.40
C ASP A 57 -18.28 9.53 -9.10
N VAL A 58 -19.57 9.33 -9.25
CA VAL A 58 -20.51 9.23 -8.13
C VAL A 58 -21.34 7.98 -8.28
N THR A 59 -21.22 7.08 -7.31
CA THR A 59 -22.00 5.84 -7.27
C THR A 59 -22.93 5.83 -6.05
N GLU A 60 -24.14 5.30 -6.21
CA GLU A 60 -25.02 4.99 -5.08
C GLU A 60 -24.85 3.51 -4.70
N VAL A 61 -24.57 3.26 -3.44
CA VAL A 61 -24.48 1.91 -2.89
C VAL A 61 -25.50 1.69 -1.79
N ASN A 62 -26.08 0.51 -1.73
CA ASN A 62 -26.95 0.13 -0.63
C ASN A 62 -26.10 -0.31 0.56
N VAL A 63 -26.27 0.34 1.71
CA VAL A 63 -25.55 0.04 2.94
C VAL A 63 -26.56 -0.44 3.98
N THR A 64 -26.31 -1.61 4.55
CA THR A 64 -27.08 -2.12 5.69
C THR A 64 -26.51 -1.52 6.98
N THR A 65 -27.35 -0.85 7.73
CA THR A 65 -27.04 -0.25 9.04
C THR A 65 -27.90 -0.91 10.12
N THR A 66 -27.62 -0.64 11.38
CA THR A 66 -28.46 -1.07 12.50
C THR A 66 -29.90 -0.51 12.44
N ALA A 67 -30.10 0.59 11.71
CA ALA A 67 -31.40 1.22 11.47
C ALA A 67 -32.07 0.76 10.15
N GLY A 68 -31.50 -0.24 9.46
CA GLY A 68 -32.00 -0.77 8.20
C GLY A 68 -31.14 -0.39 7.00
N ASN A 69 -31.64 -0.70 5.79
CA ASN A 69 -30.94 -0.39 4.54
C ASN A 69 -31.11 1.08 4.18
N LYS A 70 -29.99 1.73 3.83
CA LYS A 70 -30.00 3.08 3.27
C LYS A 70 -29.12 3.15 2.02
N LYS A 71 -29.42 4.10 1.15
CA LYS A 71 -28.54 4.46 0.03
C LYS A 71 -27.46 5.42 0.53
N GLU A 72 -26.22 5.12 0.22
CA GLU A 72 -25.06 5.98 0.47
C GLU A 72 -24.48 6.42 -0.86
N ARG A 73 -24.28 7.72 -1.02
CA ARG A 73 -23.58 8.30 -2.16
C ARG A 73 -22.09 8.23 -1.89
N ARG A 74 -21.36 7.62 -2.81
CA ARG A 74 -19.89 7.50 -2.75
C ARG A 74 -19.29 8.26 -3.92
N GLU A 75 -18.40 9.16 -3.58
CA GLU A 75 -17.63 9.92 -4.55
C GLU A 75 -16.24 9.32 -4.67
N SER A 76 -15.86 9.01 -5.89
CA SER A 76 -14.52 8.55 -6.26
C SER A 76 -13.88 9.55 -7.22
N ASN A 77 -12.56 9.47 -7.33
CA ASN A 77 -11.80 10.21 -8.32
C ASN A 77 -10.63 9.38 -8.83
N VAL A 78 -10.09 9.78 -9.97
CA VAL A 78 -8.88 9.25 -10.55
C VAL A 78 -7.71 10.10 -10.07
N PHE A 79 -6.64 9.44 -9.60
CA PHE A 79 -5.39 10.03 -9.18
C PHE A 79 -4.28 9.47 -10.06
N GLU A 80 -3.40 10.34 -10.54
CA GLU A 80 -2.41 9.99 -11.56
C GLU A 80 -1.05 10.60 -11.24
N ALA A 81 0.01 9.92 -11.68
CA ALA A 81 1.37 10.39 -11.67
C ALA A 81 2.21 9.61 -12.69
N ASP A 82 3.33 10.17 -13.09
CA ASP A 82 4.34 9.46 -13.86
C ASP A 82 5.52 9.10 -12.96
N VAL A 83 6.09 7.92 -13.18
CA VAL A 83 7.27 7.41 -12.49
C VAL A 83 8.33 7.07 -13.52
N ASN A 84 9.55 7.56 -13.32
CA ASN A 84 10.68 7.18 -14.13
C ASN A 84 11.41 5.98 -13.52
N ILE A 85 11.56 4.91 -14.29
CA ILE A 85 12.26 3.67 -13.93
C ILE A 85 13.63 3.69 -14.63
N ASP A 86 14.70 3.76 -13.86
CA ASP A 86 16.05 3.88 -14.40
C ASP A 86 16.57 2.57 -15.02
N LYS A 87 16.16 1.44 -14.48
CA LYS A 87 16.63 0.11 -14.92
C LYS A 87 15.50 -0.89 -14.87
N GLU A 88 15.34 -1.65 -15.94
CA GLU A 88 14.42 -2.79 -16.01
C GLU A 88 14.56 -3.74 -14.81
N GLY A 89 13.44 -4.28 -14.35
CA GLY A 89 13.37 -5.27 -13.29
C GLY A 89 12.08 -5.25 -12.48
N ASP A 90 12.08 -6.01 -11.40
CA ASP A 90 10.96 -6.08 -10.49
C ASP A 90 10.98 -4.90 -9.51
N TYR A 91 9.86 -4.22 -9.38
CA TYR A 91 9.66 -3.11 -8.47
C TYR A 91 8.52 -3.39 -7.51
N SER A 92 8.76 -3.09 -6.24
CA SER A 92 7.72 -3.08 -5.22
C SER A 92 7.06 -1.72 -5.16
N PHE A 93 5.74 -1.72 -5.23
CA PHE A 93 4.90 -0.53 -5.10
C PHE A 93 4.05 -0.67 -3.84
N LEU A 94 4.08 0.34 -2.97
CA LEU A 94 3.20 0.47 -1.82
C LEU A 94 2.34 1.71 -2.00
N LEU A 95 1.05 1.51 -2.21
CA LEU A 95 0.06 2.58 -2.26
C LEU A 95 -0.42 2.89 -0.84
N ASP A 96 -0.28 4.15 -0.42
CA ASP A 96 -0.85 4.70 0.81
C ASP A 96 -1.91 5.73 0.43
N VAL A 97 -3.16 5.50 0.82
CA VAL A 97 -4.27 6.40 0.46
C VAL A 97 -4.33 7.69 1.30
N GLY A 98 -3.44 7.85 2.29
CA GLY A 98 -3.37 9.04 3.14
C GLY A 98 -4.52 9.15 4.15
N GLN A 99 -5.23 8.06 4.43
CA GLN A 99 -6.32 7.97 5.41
C GLN A 99 -5.99 6.94 6.50
N LYS A 100 -6.74 6.96 7.61
CA LYS A 100 -6.61 5.92 8.65
C LYS A 100 -7.05 4.53 8.18
N MET A 101 -8.00 4.50 7.26
CA MET A 101 -8.53 3.30 6.61
C MET A 101 -8.85 3.61 5.16
N ALA A 102 -8.60 2.66 4.28
CA ALA A 102 -9.04 2.74 2.90
C ALA A 102 -10.45 2.14 2.73
N ARG A 103 -11.16 2.63 1.75
CA ARG A 103 -12.40 1.99 1.24
C ARG A 103 -12.17 1.32 -0.10
N LYS A 104 -11.19 1.81 -0.84
CA LYS A 104 -10.77 1.30 -2.14
C LYS A 104 -9.25 1.39 -2.25
N LEU A 105 -8.65 0.35 -2.79
CA LEU A 105 -7.24 0.27 -3.14
C LEU A 105 -7.18 -0.26 -4.58
N ASN A 106 -6.87 0.62 -5.49
CA ASN A 106 -6.77 0.32 -6.91
C ASN A 106 -5.45 0.88 -7.43
N LEU A 107 -4.74 0.13 -8.23
CA LEU A 107 -3.50 0.56 -8.84
C LEU A 107 -3.39 -0.02 -10.25
N GLU A 108 -3.17 0.84 -11.21
CA GLU A 108 -2.88 0.53 -12.61
C GLU A 108 -1.54 1.16 -12.98
N ILE A 109 -0.73 0.44 -13.74
CA ILE A 109 0.50 0.93 -14.37
C ILE A 109 0.38 0.66 -15.86
N ASP A 110 0.50 1.70 -16.69
CA ASP A 110 0.38 1.66 -18.14
C ASP A 110 -0.91 0.94 -18.62
N GLY A 111 -2.02 1.17 -17.91
CA GLY A 111 -3.30 0.54 -18.20
C GLY A 111 -3.45 -0.90 -17.71
N HIS A 112 -2.40 -1.50 -17.14
CA HIS A 112 -2.46 -2.84 -16.55
C HIS A 112 -2.86 -2.74 -15.07
N ARG A 113 -3.97 -3.38 -14.71
CA ARG A 113 -4.47 -3.38 -13.33
C ARG A 113 -3.71 -4.38 -12.48
N LEU A 114 -2.99 -3.87 -11.48
CA LEU A 114 -2.18 -4.66 -10.55
C LEU A 114 -2.89 -4.92 -9.23
N MET A 115 -3.79 -4.02 -8.84
CA MET A 115 -4.50 -4.09 -7.57
C MET A 115 -5.92 -3.57 -7.74
N ASN A 116 -6.91 -4.28 -7.17
CA ASN A 116 -8.29 -3.81 -7.11
C ASN A 116 -8.99 -4.45 -5.90
N MET A 117 -9.07 -3.70 -4.82
CA MET A 117 -9.73 -4.12 -3.59
C MET A 117 -10.72 -3.04 -3.16
N GLU A 118 -11.93 -3.44 -2.82
CA GLU A 118 -12.95 -2.56 -2.30
C GLU A 118 -13.65 -3.23 -1.11
N ASN A 119 -13.62 -2.55 0.04
CA ASN A 119 -14.29 -2.97 1.27
C ASN A 119 -14.43 -1.77 2.20
N LEU A 120 -15.37 -1.84 3.14
CA LEU A 120 -15.56 -0.81 4.17
C LEU A 120 -14.39 -0.66 5.14
N TRP A 121 -13.58 -1.71 5.29
CA TRP A 121 -12.56 -1.85 6.34
C TRP A 121 -11.20 -2.26 5.79
N LEU A 122 -10.73 -1.63 4.73
CA LEU A 122 -9.39 -1.89 4.20
C LEU A 122 -8.34 -1.16 5.03
N ARG A 123 -7.17 -1.79 5.15
CA ARG A 123 -5.97 -1.08 5.63
C ARG A 123 -5.64 0.11 4.73
N PRO A 124 -4.99 1.17 5.27
CA PRO A 124 -4.68 2.37 4.48
C PRO A 124 -3.65 2.14 3.38
N THR A 125 -2.87 1.06 3.48
CA THR A 125 -1.79 0.75 2.54
C THR A 125 -1.95 -0.64 1.96
N SER A 126 -1.54 -0.82 0.71
CA SER A 126 -1.36 -2.12 0.09
C SER A 126 -0.21 -2.12 -0.90
N SER A 127 0.35 -3.31 -1.16
CA SER A 127 1.55 -3.42 -1.97
C SER A 127 1.44 -4.51 -3.01
N VAL A 128 2.17 -4.32 -4.10
CA VAL A 128 2.29 -5.26 -5.21
C VAL A 128 3.69 -5.17 -5.79
N ILE A 129 4.17 -6.25 -6.40
CA ILE A 129 5.39 -6.27 -7.22
C ILE A 129 4.97 -6.34 -8.68
N ALA A 130 5.61 -5.53 -9.53
CA ALA A 130 5.46 -5.56 -10.97
C ALA A 130 6.81 -5.49 -11.66
N HIS A 131 6.95 -6.20 -12.79
CA HIS A 131 8.11 -6.09 -13.65
C HIS A 131 7.93 -4.92 -14.61
N LEU A 132 8.90 -3.99 -14.63
CA LEU A 132 8.86 -2.80 -15.48
C LEU A 132 10.12 -2.68 -16.28
N SER A 133 10.00 -2.18 -17.51
CA SER A 133 11.12 -1.74 -18.35
C SER A 133 11.73 -0.45 -17.81
N ALA A 134 12.87 -0.05 -18.34
CA ALA A 134 13.39 1.31 -18.11
C ALA A 134 12.55 2.33 -18.91
N GLY A 135 12.28 3.48 -18.31
CA GLY A 135 11.51 4.55 -18.93
C GLY A 135 10.45 5.15 -18.01
N ILE A 136 9.58 5.96 -18.61
CA ILE A 136 8.47 6.60 -17.90
C ILE A 136 7.26 5.69 -17.96
N HIS A 137 6.65 5.45 -16.78
CA HIS A 137 5.44 4.65 -16.60
C HIS A 137 4.33 5.50 -16.02
N HIS A 138 3.14 5.38 -16.59
CA HIS A 138 1.97 6.10 -16.13
C HIS A 138 1.23 5.32 -15.04
N ILE A 139 1.10 5.95 -13.89
CA ILE A 139 0.42 5.41 -12.70
C ILE A 139 -0.98 5.99 -12.61
N LYS A 140 -1.95 5.12 -12.42
CA LYS A 140 -3.35 5.51 -12.24
C LYS A 140 -3.98 4.75 -11.08
N SER A 141 -4.79 5.44 -10.29
CA SER A 141 -5.50 4.89 -9.15
C SER A 141 -6.88 5.52 -9.02
N GLN A 142 -7.94 4.71 -9.02
CA GLN A 142 -9.30 5.18 -8.75
C GLN A 142 -9.62 4.95 -7.28
N LEU A 143 -9.72 6.01 -6.50
CA LEU A 143 -9.87 6.00 -5.06
C LEU A 143 -11.06 6.85 -4.62
N THR A 144 -11.28 6.97 -3.30
CA THR A 144 -12.31 7.88 -2.80
C THR A 144 -11.88 9.34 -2.98
N ASN A 145 -12.87 10.21 -3.15
CA ASN A 145 -12.61 11.62 -3.49
C ASN A 145 -11.75 12.37 -2.47
N ASN A 146 -11.75 11.91 -1.20
CA ASN A 146 -11.03 12.54 -0.09
C ASN A 146 -9.65 11.92 0.19
N ASP A 147 -9.23 10.95 -0.60
CA ASP A 147 -7.91 10.35 -0.44
C ASP A 147 -6.81 11.31 -0.89
N SER A 148 -5.61 11.11 -0.33
CA SER A 148 -4.40 11.86 -0.67
C SER A 148 -3.26 10.86 -0.93
N PRO A 149 -3.33 10.13 -2.05
CA PRO A 149 -2.49 8.97 -2.26
C PRO A 149 -1.03 9.32 -2.51
N ILE A 150 -0.15 8.55 -1.88
CA ILE A 150 1.28 8.53 -2.12
C ILE A 150 1.65 7.11 -2.54
N LEU A 151 2.38 6.98 -3.62
CA LEU A 151 2.95 5.72 -4.08
C LEU A 151 4.44 5.68 -3.73
N TYR A 152 4.82 4.76 -2.86
CA TYR A 152 6.20 4.45 -2.54
C TYR A 152 6.68 3.31 -3.43
N TYR A 153 7.92 3.40 -3.95
CA TYR A 153 8.43 2.36 -4.83
C TYR A 153 9.94 2.20 -4.72
N HIS A 154 10.43 0.98 -4.95
CA HIS A 154 11.85 0.66 -5.07
C HIS A 154 12.05 -0.59 -5.92
N LYS A 155 13.22 -0.70 -6.54
CA LYS A 155 13.63 -1.94 -7.21
C LYS A 155 13.79 -3.04 -6.15
N VAL A 156 13.21 -4.22 -6.41
CA VAL A 156 13.32 -5.37 -5.51
C VAL A 156 14.78 -5.72 -5.30
N LYS A 157 15.15 -5.95 -4.05
CA LYS A 157 16.49 -6.36 -3.60
C LYS A 157 16.43 -7.71 -2.89
N ASP A 158 17.54 -8.41 -2.84
CA ASP A 158 17.66 -9.69 -2.11
C ASP A 158 17.71 -9.54 -0.59
N GLU A 159 17.93 -8.32 -0.11
CA GLU A 159 17.93 -8.00 1.32
C GLU A 159 16.50 -7.82 1.88
N THR A 160 16.36 -8.10 3.17
CA THR A 160 15.14 -7.84 3.93
C THR A 160 15.44 -6.83 5.04
N VAL A 161 14.63 -5.78 5.13
CA VAL A 161 14.83 -4.68 6.07
C VAL A 161 13.58 -4.46 6.91
N PHE A 162 13.74 -4.39 8.24
CA PHE A 162 12.77 -3.78 9.14
C PHE A 162 13.23 -2.37 9.52
N ARG A 163 12.29 -1.43 9.59
CA ARG A 163 12.53 -0.06 10.01
C ARG A 163 11.45 0.38 10.99
N SER A 164 11.85 0.91 12.15
CA SER A 164 10.97 1.54 13.13
C SER A 164 11.24 3.05 13.15
N PRO A 165 10.55 3.86 12.33
CA PRO A 165 10.91 5.26 12.10
C PRO A 165 10.69 6.18 13.31
N VAL A 166 9.87 5.74 14.27
CA VAL A 166 9.50 6.53 15.47
C VAL A 166 9.99 5.92 16.78
N SER A 167 10.80 4.86 16.72
CA SER A 167 11.33 4.19 17.92
C SER A 167 12.64 4.83 18.38
N GLN A 168 12.81 4.98 19.70
CA GLN A 168 14.06 5.45 20.31
C GLN A 168 15.09 4.33 20.48
N SER A 169 14.65 3.08 20.45
CA SER A 169 15.51 1.90 20.57
C SER A 169 14.99 0.80 19.65
N ILE A 170 15.89 -0.12 19.32
CA ILE A 170 15.54 -1.33 18.53
C ILE A 170 15.61 -2.51 19.49
N ASP A 171 14.54 -3.29 19.54
CA ASP A 171 14.48 -4.56 20.26
C ASP A 171 14.09 -5.66 19.26
N TYR A 172 14.87 -6.74 19.25
CA TYR A 172 14.61 -7.89 18.38
C TYR A 172 15.12 -9.19 18.99
N THR A 173 14.48 -10.30 18.60
CA THR A 173 14.89 -11.64 18.99
C THR A 173 15.09 -12.50 17.76
N VAL A 174 16.23 -13.19 17.71
CA VAL A 174 16.52 -14.23 16.71
C VAL A 174 16.45 -15.60 17.40
N PHE A 175 15.80 -16.58 16.78
CA PHE A 175 15.63 -17.94 17.31
C PHE A 175 15.65 -18.99 16.20
#